data_27c74b95b3daa94deb62f972c9be22de
#
_entry.id   27c74b95b3daa94deb62f972c9be22de
#
_cell.length_a   1.000
_cell.length_b   1.000
_cell.length_c   1.000
_cell.angle_alpha   90.00
_cell.angle_beta   90.00
_cell.angle_gamma   90.00
#
_symmetry.space_group_name_H-M   'P 1'
#
loop_
_entity.id
_entity.type
_entity.pdbx_description
1 polymer ?
#
loop_
_entity_poly.entity_id
_entity_poly.type
_entity_poly.pdbx_seq_one_letter_code
_entity_poly.pdbx_strand_id
1 'polypeptide(L)'
;MKENIGIVGAGICGLSSALALSKHDNSITIYERDSAPPAGSPDEAFFDWSRRGAAQFRHPHAFLGVMCNLLQENYPELVQKLWEAGARKISFEEMVPDELKKAYVPQPDDKQMWLLMCRRATMESVLRKYVEEIPSITILSKHEVVAPEFELRGSTISLQGLQVRENRGPISSVSHDLIVDASGRNSKFPKWLGDLGATISEEREDAEIVYYTKHYQLKNGQNEPDRTGKNRGAGDLGYIKYGVFPGDNGHFAIILCLPNHETELRNAVKEPALFDKICEAIPGLEPWVKSGKSKATTNSFGFGKINAVWRNFVKNDRPAALNYFAVGDAAVRTNPLYGRGCSTGIVHAHLLAKAVAENNSPIERALIFERLTEKELRPIYQASLQEDRLGKKRAKASLEGAKLESSKGLKQWLRASVGDAIASSSRENIDVFRGVMKSFNLLEKPGNFLKDGKIRRIILRYMLRGRKQNSLARYQRGPSRLEMIELVRRKDAA
;
A
#
# COMPACT_ATOMS: atom_id res chain seq x y z
N MET A 1 -29.86 15.73 3.52
CA MET A 1 -29.84 16.44 4.83
C MET A 1 -28.38 16.62 5.20
N LYS A 2 -28.05 17.72 5.86
CA LYS A 2 -26.71 17.95 6.39
C LYS A 2 -26.48 17.02 7.57
N GLU A 3 -25.43 16.20 7.52
CA GLU A 3 -25.10 15.25 8.57
C GLU A 3 -23.86 15.69 9.34
N ASN A 4 -23.83 15.39 10.64
CA ASN A 4 -22.68 15.54 11.52
C ASN A 4 -21.89 14.22 11.56
N ILE A 5 -20.71 14.19 10.92
CA ILE A 5 -19.93 12.96 10.72
C ILE A 5 -18.69 12.99 11.62
N GLY A 6 -18.54 11.94 12.43
CA GLY A 6 -17.33 11.69 13.22
C GLY A 6 -16.40 10.72 12.50
N ILE A 7 -15.15 11.14 12.22
CA ILE A 7 -14.12 10.28 11.62
C ILE A 7 -13.03 10.00 12.64
N VAL A 8 -12.68 8.74 12.83
CA VAL A 8 -11.65 8.29 13.77
C VAL A 8 -10.34 7.99 13.05
N GLY A 9 -9.35 8.87 13.22
CA GLY A 9 -8.02 8.81 12.62
C GLY A 9 -7.83 9.76 11.44
N ALA A 10 -6.79 10.59 11.51
CA ALA A 10 -6.35 11.52 10.46
C ALA A 10 -5.17 10.96 9.65
N GLY A 11 -5.20 9.68 9.31
CA GLY A 11 -4.31 9.10 8.30
C GLY A 11 -4.86 9.32 6.89
N ILE A 12 -4.16 8.84 5.85
CA ILE A 12 -4.57 9.02 4.45
C ILE A 12 -6.03 8.62 4.22
N CYS A 13 -6.49 7.48 4.76
CA CYS A 13 -7.88 7.03 4.58
C CYS A 13 -8.89 7.96 5.27
N GLY A 14 -8.62 8.44 6.50
CA GLY A 14 -9.53 9.33 7.20
C GLY A 14 -9.63 10.70 6.55
N LEU A 15 -8.50 11.28 6.16
CA LEU A 15 -8.45 12.54 5.42
C LEU A 15 -9.15 12.42 4.05
N SER A 16 -8.93 11.31 3.34
CA SER A 16 -9.62 11.05 2.06
C SER A 16 -11.13 10.85 2.24
N SER A 17 -11.55 10.21 3.35
CA SER A 17 -12.98 10.06 3.66
C SER A 17 -13.63 11.41 3.95
N ALA A 18 -12.94 12.29 4.69
CA ALA A 18 -13.41 13.64 4.93
C ALA A 18 -13.57 14.42 3.62
N LEU A 19 -12.57 14.37 2.73
CA LEU A 19 -12.63 15.01 1.41
C LEU A 19 -13.80 14.49 0.57
N ALA A 20 -14.02 13.18 0.54
CA ALA A 20 -15.08 12.60 -0.26
C ALA A 20 -16.47 12.95 0.30
N LEU A 21 -16.64 12.94 1.62
CA LEU A 21 -17.91 13.22 2.31
C LEU A 21 -18.24 14.71 2.38
N SER A 22 -17.24 15.61 2.37
CA SER A 22 -17.46 17.06 2.41
C SER A 22 -18.16 17.62 1.17
N LYS A 23 -18.15 16.88 0.05
CA LYS A 23 -18.84 17.25 -1.19
C LYS A 23 -20.38 17.27 -1.04
N HIS A 24 -20.93 16.74 0.04
CA HIS A 24 -22.37 16.59 0.27
C HIS A 24 -22.89 17.50 1.41
N ASP A 25 -22.30 18.66 1.62
CA ASP A 25 -22.68 19.67 2.62
C ASP A 25 -22.71 19.14 4.07
N ASN A 26 -21.89 18.13 4.39
CA ASN A 26 -21.79 17.55 5.71
C ASN A 26 -20.85 18.36 6.61
N SER A 27 -21.11 18.32 7.93
CA SER A 27 -20.17 18.82 8.96
C SER A 27 -19.31 17.64 9.45
N ILE A 28 -18.00 17.76 9.36
CA ILE A 28 -17.08 16.63 9.60
C ILE A 28 -16.11 16.98 10.71
N THR A 29 -16.03 16.11 11.73
CA THR A 29 -15.02 16.18 12.79
C THR A 29 -14.12 14.98 12.73
N ILE A 30 -12.80 15.19 12.57
CA ILE A 30 -11.79 14.13 12.57
C ILE A 30 -11.08 14.11 13.93
N TYR A 31 -11.09 12.98 14.60
CA TYR A 31 -10.41 12.74 15.87
C TYR A 31 -9.09 12.03 15.64
N GLU A 32 -7.97 12.69 15.92
CA GLU A 32 -6.63 12.13 15.78
C GLU A 32 -5.90 12.13 17.12
N ARG A 33 -5.46 10.95 17.56
CA ARG A 33 -4.76 10.80 18.83
C ARG A 33 -3.34 11.36 18.84
N ASP A 34 -2.68 11.41 17.67
CA ASP A 34 -1.34 11.96 17.52
C ASP A 34 -1.40 13.50 17.39
N SER A 35 -0.27 14.17 17.58
CA SER A 35 -0.15 15.60 17.36
C SER A 35 -0.31 15.96 15.89
N ALA A 36 -0.61 17.24 15.62
CA ALA A 36 -0.52 17.80 14.27
C ALA A 36 0.92 17.68 13.72
N PRO A 37 1.10 17.66 12.39
CA PRO A 37 2.44 17.74 11.80
C PRO A 37 3.14 19.04 12.20
N PRO A 38 4.48 19.09 12.20
CA PRO A 38 5.22 20.35 12.25
C PRO A 38 4.75 21.31 11.15
N ALA A 39 4.78 22.60 11.43
CA ALA A 39 4.35 23.61 10.46
C ALA A 39 5.30 23.76 9.27
N GLY A 40 6.51 23.27 9.38
CA GLY A 40 7.60 23.47 8.44
C GLY A 40 7.60 22.57 7.20
N SER A 41 8.78 22.18 6.80
CA SER A 41 9.05 21.46 5.55
C SER A 41 8.63 19.97 5.58
N PRO A 42 8.56 19.30 4.41
CA PRO A 42 8.41 17.84 4.35
C PRO A 42 9.49 17.06 5.13
N ASP A 43 10.70 17.62 5.27
CA ASP A 43 11.78 17.01 6.05
C ASP A 43 11.46 17.05 7.55
N GLU A 44 11.01 18.17 8.08
CA GLU A 44 10.55 18.26 9.47
C GLU A 44 9.39 17.28 9.73
N ALA A 45 8.42 17.19 8.79
CA ALA A 45 7.35 16.20 8.91
C ALA A 45 7.89 14.76 8.92
N PHE A 46 8.92 14.44 8.14
CA PHE A 46 9.51 13.10 8.12
C PHE A 46 10.32 12.78 9.38
N PHE A 47 11.15 13.70 9.87
CA PHE A 47 12.07 13.44 10.97
C PHE A 47 11.42 13.65 12.34
N ASP A 48 10.57 14.67 12.50
CA ASP A 48 10.13 15.16 13.80
C ASP A 48 8.67 14.82 14.12
N TRP A 49 7.83 14.50 13.10
CA TRP A 49 6.44 14.14 13.36
C TRP A 49 6.31 12.73 13.93
N SER A 50 5.81 12.64 15.15
CA SER A 50 5.53 11.36 15.80
C SER A 50 4.15 10.84 15.43
N ARG A 51 4.10 9.78 14.61
CA ARG A 51 2.87 9.12 14.13
C ARG A 51 2.75 7.70 14.73
N ARG A 52 2.36 7.60 16.00
CA ARG A 52 2.18 6.31 16.70
C ARG A 52 1.06 5.47 16.08
N GLY A 53 0.04 6.13 15.51
CA GLY A 53 -1.08 5.51 14.80
C GLY A 53 -0.69 4.86 13.47
N ALA A 54 0.40 5.30 12.85
CA ALA A 54 0.84 4.86 11.53
C ALA A 54 2.20 4.16 11.60
N ALA A 55 2.23 2.89 12.04
CA ALA A 55 3.48 2.12 12.19
C ALA A 55 4.33 2.07 10.91
N GLN A 56 3.71 2.20 9.73
CA GLN A 56 4.37 2.25 8.44
C GLN A 56 4.71 3.68 7.97
N PHE A 57 4.63 4.69 8.84
CA PHE A 57 4.80 6.11 8.47
C PHE A 57 6.13 6.41 7.78
N ARG A 58 7.22 5.81 8.26
CA ARG A 58 8.56 5.98 7.68
C ARG A 58 8.95 4.90 6.66
N HIS A 59 8.07 3.94 6.36
CA HIS A 59 8.33 3.00 5.28
C HIS A 59 8.00 3.62 3.92
N PRO A 60 8.64 3.16 2.82
CA PRO A 60 8.39 3.72 1.51
C PRO A 60 6.98 3.40 1.01
N HIS A 61 6.43 4.32 0.25
CA HIS A 61 5.13 4.19 -0.39
C HIS A 61 5.25 4.56 -1.87
N ALA A 62 4.46 3.88 -2.69
CA ALA A 62 4.15 4.28 -4.05
C ALA A 62 2.63 4.51 -4.12
N PHE A 63 2.22 5.65 -4.65
CA PHE A 63 0.81 5.97 -4.86
C PHE A 63 0.45 5.62 -6.28
N LEU A 64 -0.45 4.64 -6.44
CA LEU A 64 -0.73 4.01 -7.73
C LEU A 64 -1.71 4.83 -8.57
N GLY A 65 -1.75 4.56 -9.88
CA GLY A 65 -2.55 5.30 -10.85
C GLY A 65 -4.00 5.53 -10.47
N VAL A 66 -4.68 4.55 -9.86
CA VAL A 66 -6.06 4.74 -9.39
C VAL A 66 -6.19 5.87 -8.37
N MET A 67 -5.29 5.95 -7.40
CA MET A 67 -5.26 7.05 -6.43
C MET A 67 -4.89 8.36 -7.11
N CYS A 68 -3.85 8.32 -7.95
CA CYS A 68 -3.33 9.48 -8.64
C CYS A 68 -4.40 10.14 -9.53
N ASN A 69 -5.16 9.34 -10.27
CA ASN A 69 -6.25 9.83 -11.12
C ASN A 69 -7.40 10.37 -10.29
N LEU A 70 -7.81 9.68 -9.22
CA LEU A 70 -8.83 10.19 -8.30
C LEU A 70 -8.45 11.54 -7.70
N LEU A 71 -7.18 11.71 -7.30
CA LEU A 71 -6.68 12.99 -6.79
C LEU A 71 -6.67 14.06 -7.88
N GLN A 72 -6.18 13.74 -9.07
CA GLN A 72 -6.10 14.69 -10.19
C GLN A 72 -7.49 15.15 -10.67
N GLU A 73 -8.47 14.25 -10.70
CA GLU A 73 -9.83 14.53 -11.16
C GLU A 73 -10.65 15.30 -10.12
N ASN A 74 -10.47 14.98 -8.84
CA ASN A 74 -11.34 15.51 -7.78
C ASN A 74 -10.71 16.62 -6.95
N TYR A 75 -9.36 16.66 -6.87
CA TYR A 75 -8.60 17.57 -6.00
C TYR A 75 -7.32 18.05 -6.69
N PRO A 76 -7.42 18.70 -7.88
CA PRO A 76 -6.23 19.11 -8.66
C PRO A 76 -5.32 20.08 -7.90
N GLU A 77 -5.88 20.94 -7.05
CA GLU A 77 -5.10 21.83 -6.20
C GLU A 77 -4.24 21.09 -5.16
N LEU A 78 -4.76 20.00 -4.59
CA LEU A 78 -3.99 19.13 -3.71
C LEU A 78 -2.80 18.52 -4.46
N VAL A 79 -3.01 18.08 -5.70
CA VAL A 79 -1.94 17.53 -6.53
C VAL A 79 -0.88 18.59 -6.81
N GLN A 80 -1.29 19.84 -7.08
CA GLN A 80 -0.37 20.96 -7.27
C GLN A 80 0.45 21.23 -6.00
N LYS A 81 -0.19 21.28 -4.82
CA LYS A 81 0.50 21.43 -3.52
C LYS A 81 1.50 20.28 -3.26
N LEU A 82 1.21 19.06 -3.74
CA LEU A 82 2.16 17.94 -3.65
C LEU A 82 3.39 18.15 -4.53
N TRP A 83 3.22 18.68 -5.77
CA TRP A 83 4.35 19.04 -6.63
C TRP A 83 5.21 20.14 -5.99
N GLU A 84 4.61 21.16 -5.43
CA GLU A 84 5.30 22.24 -4.71
C GLU A 84 6.08 21.72 -3.49
N ALA A 85 5.58 20.69 -2.82
CA ALA A 85 6.26 19.99 -1.74
C ALA A 85 7.39 19.05 -2.20
N GLY A 86 7.66 18.96 -3.51
CA GLY A 86 8.73 18.17 -4.10
C GLY A 86 8.35 16.75 -4.50
N ALA A 87 7.06 16.39 -4.46
CA ALA A 87 6.59 15.13 -5.01
C ALA A 87 6.86 15.09 -6.52
N ARG A 88 6.98 13.89 -7.07
CA ARG A 88 7.26 13.71 -8.51
C ARG A 88 6.34 12.67 -9.16
N LYS A 89 6.17 12.81 -10.44
CA LYS A 89 5.49 11.84 -11.29
C LYS A 89 6.49 10.84 -11.88
N ILE A 90 6.11 9.57 -11.93
CA ILE A 90 6.72 8.58 -12.82
C ILE A 90 5.66 8.20 -13.84
N SER A 91 5.87 8.54 -15.09
CA SER A 91 4.94 8.27 -16.19
C SER A 91 5.01 6.81 -16.64
N PHE A 92 4.00 6.36 -17.40
CA PHE A 92 4.05 5.04 -18.02
C PHE A 92 5.28 4.87 -18.93
N GLU A 93 5.62 5.89 -19.70
CA GLU A 93 6.78 5.89 -20.59
C GLU A 93 8.09 5.65 -19.84
N GLU A 94 8.28 6.29 -18.68
CA GLU A 94 9.45 6.08 -17.82
C GLU A 94 9.50 4.66 -17.24
N MET A 95 8.35 3.99 -17.10
CA MET A 95 8.25 2.61 -16.61
C MET A 95 8.46 1.57 -17.71
N VAL A 96 8.39 1.96 -19.00
CA VAL A 96 8.59 1.03 -20.13
C VAL A 96 10.02 0.48 -20.09
N PRO A 97 10.20 -0.84 -20.07
CA PRO A 97 11.52 -1.46 -20.15
C PRO A 97 12.25 -1.07 -21.44
N ASP A 98 13.59 -0.95 -21.38
CA ASP A 98 14.39 -0.54 -22.54
C ASP A 98 14.18 -1.45 -23.75
N GLU A 99 14.01 -2.73 -23.51
CA GLU A 99 13.75 -3.73 -24.55
C GLU A 99 12.46 -3.42 -25.33
N LEU A 100 11.53 -2.69 -24.71
CA LEU A 100 10.23 -2.32 -25.31
C LEU A 100 10.19 -0.87 -25.83
N LYS A 101 11.16 -0.01 -25.48
CA LYS A 101 11.15 1.41 -25.86
C LYS A 101 11.05 1.61 -27.38
N LYS A 102 11.75 0.79 -28.17
CA LYS A 102 11.69 0.85 -29.64
C LYS A 102 10.32 0.50 -30.24
N ALA A 103 9.55 -0.33 -29.54
CA ALA A 103 8.22 -0.76 -29.96
C ALA A 103 7.11 0.07 -29.29
N TYR A 104 7.47 1.00 -28.40
CA TYR A 104 6.52 1.81 -27.68
C TYR A 104 5.96 2.92 -28.57
N VAL A 105 4.65 2.91 -28.73
CA VAL A 105 3.88 3.99 -29.33
C VAL A 105 2.89 4.45 -28.28
N PRO A 106 2.89 5.74 -27.86
CA PRO A 106 1.98 6.27 -26.85
C PRO A 106 0.51 6.04 -27.22
N GLN A 107 -0.30 5.67 -26.23
CA GLN A 107 -1.74 5.52 -26.34
C GLN A 107 -2.44 6.44 -25.33
N PRO A 108 -3.69 6.89 -25.61
CA PRO A 108 -4.43 7.78 -24.71
C PRO A 108 -4.50 7.27 -23.26
N ASP A 109 -4.73 5.98 -23.07
CA ASP A 109 -4.84 5.33 -21.76
C ASP A 109 -3.51 5.28 -20.99
N ASP A 110 -2.37 5.42 -21.65
CA ASP A 110 -1.06 5.41 -21.00
C ASP A 110 -0.93 6.55 -19.96
N LYS A 111 -1.64 7.67 -20.19
CA LYS A 111 -1.67 8.82 -19.29
C LYS A 111 -2.27 8.51 -17.92
N GLN A 112 -3.09 7.46 -17.81
CA GLN A 112 -3.69 7.02 -16.54
C GLN A 112 -2.74 6.15 -15.72
N MET A 113 -1.72 5.55 -16.37
CA MET A 113 -0.74 4.68 -15.73
C MET A 113 0.46 5.49 -15.26
N TRP A 114 0.36 6.12 -14.11
CA TRP A 114 1.45 6.89 -13.51
C TRP A 114 1.49 6.70 -11.99
N LEU A 115 2.63 6.97 -11.41
CA LEU A 115 2.85 6.90 -9.97
C LEU A 115 3.17 8.30 -9.45
N LEU A 116 2.59 8.64 -8.32
CA LEU A 116 3.03 9.78 -7.54
C LEU A 116 4.03 9.27 -6.50
N MET A 117 5.20 9.89 -6.46
CA MET A 117 6.31 9.49 -5.61
C MET A 117 6.66 10.62 -4.66
N CYS A 118 6.48 10.37 -3.38
CA CYS A 118 6.97 11.18 -2.28
C CYS A 118 7.03 10.32 -1.01
N ARG A 119 7.72 10.81 0.01
CA ARG A 119 7.63 10.18 1.34
C ARG A 119 6.20 10.26 1.86
N ARG A 120 5.79 9.28 2.64
CA ARG A 120 4.46 9.28 3.24
C ARG A 120 4.24 10.50 4.13
N ALA A 121 5.25 10.97 4.82
CA ALA A 121 5.19 12.19 5.62
C ALA A 121 4.79 13.41 4.80
N THR A 122 5.36 13.57 3.62
CA THR A 122 5.01 14.62 2.66
C THR A 122 3.55 14.49 2.21
N MET A 123 3.13 13.29 1.80
CA MET A 123 1.73 13.04 1.43
C MET A 123 0.77 13.37 2.58
N GLU A 124 1.02 12.85 3.79
CA GLU A 124 0.09 13.07 4.92
C GLU A 124 0.06 14.53 5.39
N SER A 125 1.20 15.22 5.44
CA SER A 125 1.26 16.62 5.87
C SER A 125 0.58 17.57 4.87
N VAL A 126 0.82 17.38 3.58
CA VAL A 126 0.19 18.19 2.52
C VAL A 126 -1.32 17.92 2.44
N LEU A 127 -1.71 16.64 2.42
CA LEU A 127 -3.12 16.26 2.43
C LEU A 127 -3.85 16.82 3.64
N ARG A 128 -3.23 16.76 4.83
CA ARG A 128 -3.83 17.29 6.04
C ARG A 128 -4.01 18.80 5.98
N LYS A 129 -2.98 19.56 5.57
CA LYS A 129 -3.07 21.01 5.41
C LYS A 129 -4.20 21.39 4.43
N TYR A 130 -4.31 20.67 3.32
CA TYR A 130 -5.38 20.88 2.35
C TYR A 130 -6.77 20.62 2.94
N VAL A 131 -6.92 19.55 3.74
CA VAL A 131 -8.20 19.23 4.41
C VAL A 131 -8.56 20.28 5.47
N GLU A 132 -7.57 20.84 6.19
CA GLU A 132 -7.77 21.91 7.18
C GLU A 132 -8.24 23.24 6.57
N GLU A 133 -8.03 23.45 5.27
CA GLU A 133 -8.52 24.62 4.51
C GLU A 133 -10.04 24.53 4.18
N ILE A 134 -10.67 23.36 4.37
CA ILE A 134 -12.09 23.14 4.03
C ILE A 134 -12.97 23.52 5.22
N PRO A 135 -13.83 24.55 5.11
CA PRO A 135 -14.59 25.09 6.25
C PRO A 135 -15.52 24.09 6.96
N SER A 136 -15.99 23.06 6.23
CA SER A 136 -16.88 22.03 6.79
C SER A 136 -16.15 20.93 7.56
N ILE A 137 -14.81 20.97 7.62
CA ILE A 137 -13.99 19.93 8.27
C ILE A 137 -13.20 20.53 9.43
N THR A 138 -13.29 19.88 10.58
CA THR A 138 -12.48 20.19 11.77
C THR A 138 -11.60 19.00 12.12
N ILE A 139 -10.29 19.19 12.31
CA ILE A 139 -9.37 18.15 12.75
C ILE A 139 -8.91 18.41 14.18
N LEU A 140 -9.30 17.55 15.10
CA LEU A 140 -8.93 17.60 16.50
C LEU A 140 -7.74 16.66 16.77
N SER A 141 -6.54 17.24 16.85
CA SER A 141 -5.31 16.52 17.23
C SER A 141 -5.25 16.24 18.71
N LYS A 142 -4.52 15.19 19.13
CA LYS A 142 -4.42 14.74 20.52
C LYS A 142 -5.76 14.35 21.15
N HIS A 143 -6.73 13.99 20.33
CA HIS A 143 -8.04 13.52 20.72
C HIS A 143 -8.14 12.00 20.45
N GLU A 144 -8.14 11.20 21.51
CA GLU A 144 -8.29 9.75 21.43
C GLU A 144 -9.76 9.37 21.59
N VAL A 145 -10.29 8.61 20.64
CA VAL A 145 -11.59 7.94 20.81
C VAL A 145 -11.37 6.72 21.68
N VAL A 146 -12.11 6.65 22.79
CA VAL A 146 -11.97 5.60 23.82
C VAL A 146 -13.10 4.59 23.81
N ALA A 147 -14.30 4.97 23.35
CA ALA A 147 -15.44 4.08 23.14
C ALA A 147 -16.44 4.71 22.13
N PRO A 148 -17.31 3.91 21.51
CA PRO A 148 -18.50 4.42 20.81
C PRO A 148 -19.62 4.73 21.80
N GLU A 149 -20.46 5.74 21.46
CA GLU A 149 -21.79 5.94 22.05
C GLU A 149 -22.82 5.24 21.17
N PHE A 150 -23.75 4.52 21.76
CA PHE A 150 -24.69 3.68 21.02
C PHE A 150 -26.05 3.59 21.69
N GLU A 151 -27.06 3.24 20.88
CA GLU A 151 -28.39 2.85 21.32
C GLU A 151 -28.64 1.39 20.90
N LEU A 152 -29.28 0.62 21.78
CA LEU A 152 -29.74 -0.73 21.47
C LEU A 152 -31.24 -0.71 21.22
N ARG A 153 -31.66 -1.17 20.04
CA ARG A 153 -33.06 -1.41 19.68
C ARG A 153 -33.25 -2.89 19.39
N GLY A 154 -33.65 -3.64 20.41
CA GLY A 154 -33.61 -5.09 20.37
C GLY A 154 -32.17 -5.59 20.21
N SER A 155 -31.90 -6.34 19.14
CA SER A 155 -30.55 -6.82 18.81
C SER A 155 -29.76 -5.87 17.88
N THR A 156 -30.33 -4.72 17.49
CA THR A 156 -29.71 -3.78 16.57
C THR A 156 -28.92 -2.74 17.36
N ILE A 157 -27.63 -2.66 17.08
CA ILE A 157 -26.73 -1.62 17.61
C ILE A 157 -26.80 -0.43 16.64
N SER A 158 -27.07 0.76 17.15
CA SER A 158 -27.01 2.01 16.38
C SER A 158 -26.01 2.96 17.04
N LEU A 159 -24.95 3.33 16.34
CA LEU A 159 -24.00 4.30 16.87
C LEU A 159 -24.61 5.71 16.80
N GLN A 160 -24.42 6.48 17.89
CA GLN A 160 -24.97 7.81 18.10
C GLN A 160 -23.90 8.86 18.36
N GLY A 161 -22.65 8.42 18.58
CA GLY A 161 -21.55 9.30 18.93
C GLY A 161 -20.29 8.58 19.34
N LEU A 162 -19.39 9.34 19.92
CA LEU A 162 -18.07 8.89 20.36
C LEU A 162 -17.74 9.43 21.74
N GLN A 163 -17.13 8.59 22.58
CA GLN A 163 -16.44 9.03 23.79
C GLN A 163 -15.02 9.43 23.44
N VAL A 164 -14.67 10.68 23.69
CA VAL A 164 -13.41 11.29 23.27
C VAL A 164 -12.65 11.81 24.48
N ARG A 165 -11.35 11.68 24.45
CA ARG A 165 -10.45 12.18 25.50
C ARG A 165 -9.35 13.03 24.88
N GLU A 166 -9.26 14.29 25.28
CA GLU A 166 -8.16 15.16 24.90
C GLU A 166 -6.95 14.97 25.85
N ASN A 167 -5.75 14.75 25.32
CA ASN A 167 -4.46 14.79 26.06
C ASN A 167 -4.43 14.03 27.41
N ARG A 168 -5.14 12.97 27.64
CA ARG A 168 -5.32 12.28 28.94
C ARG A 168 -6.25 13.03 29.93
N GLY A 169 -6.99 14.02 29.46
CA GLY A 169 -7.99 14.74 30.22
C GLY A 169 -9.26 13.91 30.49
N PRO A 170 -10.34 14.54 30.91
CA PRO A 170 -11.64 13.88 31.12
C PRO A 170 -12.19 13.36 29.79
N ILE A 171 -13.02 12.32 29.89
CA ILE A 171 -13.76 11.78 28.75
C ILE A 171 -15.02 12.63 28.56
N SER A 172 -15.30 13.01 27.32
CA SER A 172 -16.52 13.70 26.92
C SER A 172 -17.25 12.88 25.83
N SER A 173 -18.56 12.91 25.85
CA SER A 173 -19.42 12.31 24.83
C SER A 173 -19.76 13.35 23.76
N VAL A 174 -19.59 12.98 22.49
CA VAL A 174 -19.89 13.83 21.33
C VAL A 174 -20.81 13.07 20.40
N SER A 175 -21.94 13.70 20.05
CA SER A 175 -22.97 13.13 19.19
C SER A 175 -22.61 13.24 17.71
N HIS A 176 -22.85 12.18 16.94
CA HIS A 176 -22.66 12.12 15.49
C HIS A 176 -23.77 11.31 14.82
N ASP A 177 -24.22 11.77 13.65
CA ASP A 177 -25.20 11.06 12.84
C ASP A 177 -24.59 9.83 12.13
N LEU A 178 -23.26 9.90 11.85
CA LEU A 178 -22.52 8.86 11.17
C LEU A 178 -21.08 8.81 11.70
N ILE A 179 -20.55 7.59 11.88
CA ILE A 179 -19.19 7.34 12.38
C ILE A 179 -18.39 6.55 11.35
N VAL A 180 -17.21 7.09 11.01
CA VAL A 180 -16.25 6.46 10.10
C VAL A 180 -15.01 6.03 10.88
N ASP A 181 -14.78 4.73 10.94
CA ASP A 181 -13.56 4.16 11.51
C ASP A 181 -12.45 4.11 10.45
N ALA A 182 -11.57 5.10 10.47
CA ALA A 182 -10.34 5.16 9.70
C ALA A 182 -9.09 5.00 10.61
N SER A 183 -9.24 4.39 11.78
CA SER A 183 -8.19 4.22 12.79
C SER A 183 -7.13 3.17 12.40
N GLY A 184 -7.30 2.51 11.25
CA GLY A 184 -6.31 1.66 10.62
C GLY A 184 -6.17 0.28 11.25
N ARG A 185 -4.98 -0.31 11.13
CA ARG A 185 -4.72 -1.71 11.51
C ARG A 185 -5.02 -2.07 12.96
N ASN A 186 -5.02 -1.09 13.85
CA ASN A 186 -5.23 -1.25 15.29
C ASN A 186 -6.61 -0.76 15.73
N SER A 187 -7.60 -0.72 14.83
CA SER A 187 -8.98 -0.38 15.16
C SER A 187 -9.46 -1.18 16.36
N LYS A 188 -10.07 -0.49 17.32
CA LYS A 188 -10.70 -1.08 18.50
C LYS A 188 -12.18 -1.39 18.26
N PHE A 189 -12.81 -0.84 17.21
CA PHE A 189 -14.23 -1.00 16.93
C PHE A 189 -14.69 -2.46 16.78
N PRO A 190 -13.95 -3.36 16.10
CA PRO A 190 -14.36 -4.75 16.02
C PRO A 190 -14.53 -5.41 17.40
N LYS A 191 -13.66 -5.04 18.36
CA LYS A 191 -13.78 -5.52 19.74
C LYS A 191 -14.98 -4.87 20.44
N TRP A 192 -15.10 -3.55 20.39
CA TRP A 192 -16.20 -2.83 21.04
C TRP A 192 -17.58 -3.31 20.55
N LEU A 193 -17.74 -3.44 19.24
CA LEU A 193 -18.99 -3.93 18.66
C LEU A 193 -19.24 -5.41 19.02
N GLY A 194 -18.18 -6.23 19.05
CA GLY A 194 -18.28 -7.63 19.48
C GLY A 194 -18.69 -7.75 20.95
N ASP A 195 -18.15 -6.91 21.83
CA ASP A 195 -18.53 -6.85 23.25
C ASP A 195 -20.04 -6.48 23.44
N LEU A 196 -20.62 -5.78 22.45
CA LEU A 196 -22.06 -5.45 22.39
C LEU A 196 -22.91 -6.53 21.70
N GLY A 197 -22.32 -7.65 21.29
CA GLY A 197 -23.02 -8.76 20.67
C GLY A 197 -23.05 -8.75 19.13
N ALA A 198 -22.36 -7.79 18.46
CA ALA A 198 -22.26 -7.80 17.02
C ALA A 198 -21.42 -8.97 16.51
N THR A 199 -21.84 -9.57 15.39
CA THR A 199 -21.05 -10.60 14.71
C THR A 199 -20.25 -9.98 13.58
N ILE A 200 -18.94 -9.94 13.73
CA ILE A 200 -18.00 -9.47 12.70
C ILE A 200 -17.13 -10.66 12.29
N SER A 201 -17.17 -11.04 11.02
CA SER A 201 -16.29 -12.08 10.51
C SER A 201 -14.97 -11.47 10.05
N GLU A 202 -13.87 -12.16 10.34
CA GLU A 202 -12.52 -11.73 9.94
C GLU A 202 -11.78 -12.86 9.25
N GLU A 203 -11.34 -12.63 8.02
CA GLU A 203 -10.33 -13.42 7.34
C GLU A 203 -8.96 -12.83 7.66
N ARG A 204 -8.00 -13.66 8.06
CA ARG A 204 -6.62 -13.22 8.36
C ARG A 204 -5.61 -14.22 7.86
N GLU A 205 -4.57 -13.72 7.17
CA GLU A 205 -3.45 -14.55 6.73
C GLU A 205 -2.12 -13.81 6.94
N ASP A 206 -1.15 -14.46 7.58
CA ASP A 206 0.20 -13.92 7.77
C ASP A 206 1.00 -14.07 6.47
N ALA A 207 1.66 -13.01 6.04
CA ALA A 207 2.56 -13.02 4.88
C ALA A 207 3.92 -13.67 5.18
N GLU A 208 4.26 -13.89 6.45
CA GLU A 208 5.51 -14.51 6.95
C GLU A 208 6.78 -13.79 6.48
N ILE A 209 6.72 -12.46 6.38
CA ILE A 209 7.82 -11.61 5.94
C ILE A 209 8.06 -10.45 6.89
N VAL A 210 9.28 -9.91 6.85
CA VAL A 210 9.66 -8.67 7.53
C VAL A 210 10.29 -7.73 6.51
N TYR A 211 9.95 -6.47 6.58
CA TYR A 211 10.58 -5.40 5.82
C TYR A 211 11.65 -4.72 6.67
N TYR A 212 12.76 -4.41 6.03
CA TYR A 212 13.76 -3.50 6.57
C TYR A 212 13.93 -2.34 5.60
N THR A 213 13.85 -1.13 6.14
CA THR A 213 13.93 0.11 5.35
C THR A 213 15.08 0.95 5.85
N LYS A 214 15.81 1.55 4.93
CA LYS A 214 16.80 2.60 5.21
C LYS A 214 16.59 3.74 4.23
N HIS A 215 16.63 4.98 4.73
CA HIS A 215 16.49 6.18 3.91
C HIS A 215 17.82 6.80 3.59
N TYR A 216 17.88 7.38 2.41
CA TYR A 216 19.04 8.06 1.85
C TYR A 216 18.62 9.37 1.20
N GLN A 217 19.60 10.23 0.97
CA GLN A 217 19.46 11.43 0.17
C GLN A 217 20.59 11.50 -0.86
N LEU A 218 20.25 11.81 -2.10
CA LEU A 218 21.25 12.09 -3.13
C LEU A 218 22.13 13.26 -2.71
N LYS A 219 23.44 13.16 -2.95
CA LYS A 219 24.36 14.28 -2.70
C LYS A 219 24.11 15.39 -3.73
N ASN A 220 24.50 16.60 -3.38
CA ASN A 220 24.38 17.75 -4.27
C ASN A 220 25.03 17.47 -5.64
N GLY A 221 24.31 17.81 -6.70
CA GLY A 221 24.73 17.57 -8.09
C GLY A 221 24.56 16.13 -8.59
N GLN A 222 24.05 15.21 -7.75
CA GLN A 222 23.79 13.84 -8.15
C GLN A 222 22.34 13.67 -8.62
N ASN A 223 22.15 12.95 -9.73
CA ASN A 223 20.85 12.54 -10.24
C ASN A 223 20.52 11.10 -9.84
N GLU A 224 19.27 10.69 -9.96
CA GLU A 224 18.90 9.29 -9.82
C GLU A 224 19.63 8.43 -10.87
N PRO A 225 20.04 7.21 -10.50
CA PRO A 225 20.62 6.29 -11.47
C PRO A 225 19.61 5.85 -12.53
N ASP A 226 20.09 5.57 -13.74
CA ASP A 226 19.28 4.95 -14.78
C ASP A 226 18.76 3.59 -14.31
N ARG A 227 17.47 3.34 -14.52
CA ARG A 227 16.78 2.10 -14.12
C ARG A 227 16.69 1.11 -15.28
N THR A 228 17.74 1.01 -16.07
CA THR A 228 17.77 0.27 -17.32
C THR A 228 18.42 -1.11 -17.15
N GLY A 229 17.98 -2.08 -17.92
CA GLY A 229 18.60 -3.39 -18.05
C GLY A 229 18.84 -4.12 -16.73
N LYS A 230 20.10 -4.19 -16.26
CA LYS A 230 20.50 -4.87 -15.02
C LYS A 230 20.20 -4.05 -13.76
N ASN A 231 19.97 -2.75 -13.88
CA ASN A 231 19.87 -1.79 -12.77
C ASN A 231 18.42 -1.49 -12.39
N ARG A 232 17.50 -2.43 -12.57
CA ARG A 232 16.11 -2.27 -12.12
C ARG A 232 16.07 -2.07 -10.61
N GLY A 233 15.47 -0.98 -10.19
CA GLY A 233 15.39 -0.60 -8.78
C GLY A 233 14.48 -1.48 -7.92
N ALA A 234 13.92 -2.58 -8.45
CA ALA A 234 13.14 -3.55 -7.70
C ALA A 234 13.36 -4.96 -8.25
N GLY A 235 13.36 -5.97 -7.37
CA GLY A 235 13.60 -7.35 -7.76
C GLY A 235 13.29 -8.38 -6.68
N ASP A 236 13.36 -9.64 -7.11
CA ASP A 236 13.15 -10.82 -6.26
C ASP A 236 14.29 -11.84 -6.55
N LEU A 237 15.17 -12.05 -5.57
CA LEU A 237 16.27 -13.02 -5.64
C LEU A 237 15.85 -14.40 -5.08
N GLY A 238 14.56 -14.59 -4.78
CA GLY A 238 14.02 -15.81 -4.18
C GLY A 238 14.10 -15.81 -2.65
N TYR A 239 15.23 -15.48 -2.07
CA TYR A 239 15.47 -15.40 -0.61
C TYR A 239 15.35 -13.97 -0.05
N ILE A 240 15.43 -12.96 -0.88
CA ILE A 240 15.26 -11.54 -0.56
C ILE A 240 14.56 -10.83 -1.72
N LYS A 241 13.60 -9.98 -1.40
CA LYS A 241 13.04 -9.02 -2.35
C LYS A 241 13.51 -7.63 -1.98
N TYR A 242 13.71 -6.79 -2.97
CA TYR A 242 14.20 -5.44 -2.77
C TYR A 242 13.47 -4.42 -3.64
N GLY A 243 13.51 -3.18 -3.22
CA GLY A 243 12.97 -2.07 -3.99
C GLY A 243 13.57 -0.74 -3.59
N VAL A 244 13.80 0.12 -4.57
CA VAL A 244 14.12 1.53 -4.39
C VAL A 244 12.87 2.36 -4.62
N PHE A 245 12.58 3.24 -3.69
CA PHE A 245 11.44 4.14 -3.74
C PHE A 245 11.98 5.58 -3.69
N PRO A 246 12.08 6.25 -4.83
CA PRO A 246 12.36 7.68 -4.85
C PRO A 246 11.28 8.43 -4.09
N GLY A 247 11.71 9.47 -3.38
CA GLY A 247 10.83 10.36 -2.64
C GLY A 247 10.89 11.77 -3.20
N ASP A 248 10.47 12.71 -2.37
CA ASP A 248 10.58 14.14 -2.57
C ASP A 248 12.00 14.63 -2.26
N ASN A 249 12.39 15.77 -2.85
CA ASN A 249 13.60 16.53 -2.50
C ASN A 249 14.92 15.71 -2.51
N GLY A 250 15.07 14.79 -3.48
CA GLY A 250 16.26 13.95 -3.61
C GLY A 250 16.37 12.84 -2.56
N HIS A 251 15.38 12.68 -1.69
CA HIS A 251 15.29 11.54 -0.78
C HIS A 251 14.84 10.28 -1.51
N PHE A 252 15.32 9.14 -1.07
CA PHE A 252 14.82 7.83 -1.49
C PHE A 252 14.94 6.83 -0.35
N ALA A 253 14.17 5.76 -0.44
CA ALA A 253 14.25 4.64 0.49
C ALA A 253 14.60 3.36 -0.24
N ILE A 254 15.39 2.50 0.41
CA ILE A 254 15.59 1.11 0.02
C ILE A 254 14.87 0.23 1.01
N ILE A 255 14.09 -0.71 0.47
CA ILE A 255 13.42 -1.76 1.24
C ILE A 255 14.03 -3.11 0.91
N LEU A 256 14.36 -3.88 1.94
CA LEU A 256 14.75 -5.28 1.86
C LEU A 256 13.68 -6.11 2.58
N CYS A 257 13.03 -7.01 1.85
CA CYS A 257 11.98 -7.87 2.37
C CYS A 257 12.50 -9.30 2.48
N LEU A 258 12.49 -9.85 3.70
CA LEU A 258 13.00 -11.17 4.00
C LEU A 258 11.92 -12.06 4.62
N PRO A 259 11.95 -13.37 4.36
CA PRO A 259 11.11 -14.34 5.06
C PRO A 259 11.36 -14.31 6.58
N ASN A 260 10.33 -14.56 7.39
CA ASN A 260 10.45 -14.55 8.84
C ASN A 260 11.50 -15.55 9.38
N HIS A 261 11.70 -16.64 8.69
CA HIS A 261 12.61 -17.73 9.07
C HIS A 261 14.04 -17.56 8.50
N GLU A 262 14.31 -16.52 7.71
CA GLU A 262 15.66 -16.14 7.29
C GLU A 262 16.37 -15.38 8.42
N THR A 263 16.97 -16.10 9.35
CA THR A 263 17.49 -15.50 10.60
C THR A 263 18.80 -14.73 10.40
N GLU A 264 19.70 -15.25 9.58
CA GLU A 264 21.03 -14.70 9.40
C GLU A 264 21.01 -13.34 8.69
N LEU A 265 20.41 -13.29 7.50
CA LEU A 265 20.30 -12.05 6.76
C LEU A 265 19.40 -11.04 7.47
N ARG A 266 18.37 -11.49 8.20
CA ARG A 266 17.55 -10.59 9.04
C ARG A 266 18.33 -9.94 10.18
N ASN A 267 19.33 -10.61 10.72
CA ASN A 267 20.21 -10.00 11.72
C ASN A 267 21.19 -9.03 11.04
N ALA A 268 21.75 -9.40 9.91
CA ALA A 268 22.65 -8.54 9.15
C ALA A 268 22.00 -7.21 8.74
N VAL A 269 20.78 -7.23 8.18
CA VAL A 269 20.11 -6.00 7.73
C VAL A 269 19.70 -5.02 8.84
N LYS A 270 19.80 -5.42 10.11
CA LYS A 270 19.62 -4.50 11.25
C LYS A 270 20.84 -3.61 11.47
N GLU A 271 22.00 -4.09 11.08
CA GLU A 271 23.26 -3.34 11.17
C GLU A 271 23.38 -2.41 9.96
N PRO A 272 23.49 -1.08 10.16
CA PRO A 272 23.48 -0.12 9.06
C PRO A 272 24.56 -0.34 8.01
N ALA A 273 25.77 -0.76 8.42
CA ALA A 273 26.89 -1.04 7.52
C ALA A 273 26.64 -2.31 6.69
N LEU A 274 26.10 -3.37 7.31
CA LEU A 274 25.77 -4.62 6.60
C LEU A 274 24.57 -4.44 5.68
N PHE A 275 23.62 -3.57 6.02
CA PHE A 275 22.53 -3.20 5.13
C PHE A 275 23.08 -2.58 3.83
N ASP A 276 24.01 -1.62 3.95
CA ASP A 276 24.63 -0.97 2.79
C ASP A 276 25.44 -1.97 1.96
N LYS A 277 26.22 -2.83 2.61
CA LYS A 277 27.00 -3.88 1.95
C LYS A 277 26.13 -4.87 1.14
N ILE A 278 24.95 -5.24 1.68
CA ILE A 278 23.96 -6.04 0.95
C ILE A 278 23.41 -5.28 -0.26
N CYS A 279 23.11 -3.98 -0.11
CA CYS A 279 22.63 -3.14 -1.20
C CYS A 279 23.69 -3.00 -2.31
N GLU A 280 24.95 -2.82 -1.97
CA GLU A 280 26.08 -2.72 -2.92
C GLU A 280 26.28 -4.03 -3.72
N ALA A 281 25.98 -5.18 -3.11
CA ALA A 281 26.07 -6.47 -3.79
C ALA A 281 24.93 -6.75 -4.77
N ILE A 282 23.84 -5.99 -4.72
CA ILE A 282 22.68 -6.15 -5.60
C ILE A 282 22.75 -5.15 -6.77
N PRO A 283 22.92 -5.62 -8.03
CA PRO A 283 23.11 -4.73 -9.19
C PRO A 283 22.05 -3.66 -9.39
N GLY A 284 20.82 -3.91 -8.94
CA GLY A 284 19.72 -2.93 -9.01
C GLY A 284 19.76 -1.86 -7.90
N LEU A 285 20.54 -2.07 -6.83
CA LEU A 285 20.66 -1.17 -5.69
C LEU A 285 22.02 -0.46 -5.64
N GLU A 286 23.10 -1.12 -6.11
CA GLU A 286 24.47 -0.60 -6.09
C GLU A 286 24.56 0.84 -6.61
N PRO A 287 23.99 1.20 -7.78
CA PRO A 287 24.11 2.55 -8.30
C PRO A 287 23.51 3.64 -7.40
N TRP A 288 22.62 3.27 -6.49
CA TRP A 288 21.96 4.19 -5.54
C TRP A 288 22.80 4.48 -4.30
N VAL A 289 23.52 3.48 -3.82
CA VAL A 289 24.28 3.53 -2.56
C VAL A 289 25.79 3.65 -2.74
N LYS A 290 26.28 3.49 -3.96
CA LYS A 290 27.69 3.63 -4.31
C LYS A 290 28.32 4.89 -3.68
N SER A 291 29.55 4.73 -3.23
CA SER A 291 30.31 5.83 -2.62
C SER A 291 30.27 7.11 -3.46
N GLY A 292 30.00 8.24 -2.82
CA GLY A 292 29.86 9.54 -3.49
C GLY A 292 28.48 9.85 -4.04
N LYS A 293 27.58 8.87 -4.19
CA LYS A 293 26.24 9.06 -4.81
C LYS A 293 25.20 9.61 -3.85
N SER A 294 25.11 9.00 -2.68
CA SER A 294 24.12 9.35 -1.67
C SER A 294 24.71 9.32 -0.26
N LYS A 295 23.93 9.79 0.71
CA LYS A 295 24.21 9.65 2.15
C LYS A 295 23.01 9.02 2.82
N ALA A 296 23.22 8.12 3.78
CA ALA A 296 22.17 7.60 4.63
C ALA A 296 21.62 8.73 5.53
N THR A 297 20.30 8.80 5.66
CA THR A 297 19.61 9.78 6.52
C THR A 297 18.94 9.11 7.73
N THR A 298 18.84 7.78 7.72
CA THR A 298 18.34 6.99 8.86
C THR A 298 19.19 5.74 9.06
N ASN A 299 19.10 5.14 10.24
CA ASN A 299 19.46 3.73 10.42
C ASN A 299 18.42 2.83 9.73
N SER A 300 18.74 1.54 9.60
CA SER A 300 17.76 0.55 9.15
C SER A 300 16.74 0.26 10.25
N PHE A 301 15.47 0.13 9.88
CA PHE A 301 14.40 -0.23 10.81
C PHE A 301 13.43 -1.23 10.20
N GLY A 302 12.90 -2.11 11.06
CA GLY A 302 12.08 -3.23 10.64
C GLY A 302 10.59 -2.99 10.82
N PHE A 303 9.78 -3.61 9.95
CA PHE A 303 8.34 -3.68 10.06
C PHE A 303 7.88 -5.12 9.79
N GLY A 304 7.30 -5.75 10.79
CA GLY A 304 6.86 -7.14 10.74
C GLY A 304 5.40 -7.33 11.16
N LYS A 305 5.02 -8.58 11.43
CA LYS A 305 3.63 -8.98 11.72
C LYS A 305 2.69 -8.51 10.60
N ILE A 306 3.07 -8.83 9.37
CA ILE A 306 2.36 -8.44 8.15
C ILE A 306 1.22 -9.43 7.92
N ASN A 307 0.00 -8.99 8.25
CA ASN A 307 -1.22 -9.78 8.01
C ASN A 307 -2.09 -9.10 6.96
N ALA A 308 -2.53 -9.86 5.97
CA ALA A 308 -3.68 -9.51 5.18
C ALA A 308 -4.94 -9.75 6.02
N VAL A 309 -5.88 -8.81 5.99
CA VAL A 309 -7.13 -8.89 6.77
C VAL A 309 -8.29 -8.41 5.92
N TRP A 310 -9.39 -9.14 5.99
CA TRP A 310 -10.69 -8.72 5.48
C TRP A 310 -11.72 -8.88 6.60
N ARG A 311 -12.42 -7.80 6.91
CA ARG A 311 -13.50 -7.79 7.91
C ARG A 311 -14.82 -7.54 7.22
N ASN A 312 -15.80 -8.39 7.50
CA ASN A 312 -17.18 -8.20 7.07
C ASN A 312 -18.00 -7.64 8.23
N PHE A 313 -18.54 -6.45 8.01
CA PHE A 313 -19.43 -5.78 8.97
C PHE A 313 -20.90 -5.97 8.62
N VAL A 314 -21.20 -6.70 7.58
CA VAL A 314 -22.57 -7.12 7.21
C VAL A 314 -22.61 -8.64 7.09
N LYS A 315 -23.57 -9.27 7.74
CA LYS A 315 -23.80 -10.73 7.67
C LYS A 315 -25.29 -11.02 7.48
N ASN A 316 -25.62 -11.76 6.41
CA ASN A 316 -27.03 -12.09 6.06
C ASN A 316 -27.91 -10.82 6.00
N ASP A 317 -27.45 -9.81 5.27
CA ASP A 317 -28.08 -8.49 5.12
C ASP A 317 -28.33 -7.74 6.45
N ARG A 318 -27.63 -8.11 7.52
CA ARG A 318 -27.67 -7.43 8.82
C ARG A 318 -26.34 -6.76 9.11
N PRO A 319 -26.30 -5.41 9.18
CA PRO A 319 -25.13 -4.67 9.59
C PRO A 319 -24.75 -4.99 11.05
N ALA A 320 -23.46 -5.06 11.36
CA ALA A 320 -22.94 -5.22 12.72
C ALA A 320 -23.31 -4.03 13.63
N ALA A 321 -23.39 -2.84 13.06
CA ALA A 321 -23.94 -1.65 13.68
C ALA A 321 -24.46 -0.70 12.59
N LEU A 322 -25.51 0.05 12.88
CA LEU A 322 -26.02 1.14 12.06
C LEU A 322 -25.18 2.40 12.28
N ASN A 323 -25.12 3.28 11.28
CA ASN A 323 -24.39 4.54 11.30
C ASN A 323 -22.87 4.36 11.52
N TYR A 324 -22.33 3.17 11.24
CA TYR A 324 -20.93 2.82 11.38
C TYR A 324 -20.36 2.29 10.07
N PHE A 325 -19.19 2.82 9.68
CA PHE A 325 -18.47 2.40 8.47
C PHE A 325 -16.97 2.30 8.75
N ALA A 326 -16.37 1.14 8.47
CA ALA A 326 -14.92 0.96 8.56
C ALA A 326 -14.29 1.14 7.18
N VAL A 327 -13.20 1.93 7.08
CA VAL A 327 -12.49 2.19 5.84
C VAL A 327 -10.99 1.90 5.93
N GLY A 328 -10.39 1.56 4.79
CA GLY A 328 -8.96 1.25 4.70
C GLY A 328 -8.57 0.07 5.58
N ASP A 329 -7.42 0.17 6.26
CA ASP A 329 -6.86 -0.92 7.07
C ASP A 329 -7.75 -1.35 8.27
N ALA A 330 -8.75 -0.57 8.63
CA ALA A 330 -9.74 -0.95 9.65
C ALA A 330 -10.68 -2.05 9.12
N ALA A 331 -10.95 -2.08 7.81
CA ALA A 331 -11.79 -3.08 7.15
C ALA A 331 -10.97 -4.04 6.28
N VAL A 332 -10.20 -3.49 5.34
CA VAL A 332 -9.47 -4.27 4.32
C VAL A 332 -7.99 -3.89 4.33
N ARG A 333 -7.15 -4.83 4.67
CA ARG A 333 -5.70 -4.65 4.69
C ARG A 333 -5.01 -5.71 3.83
N THR A 334 -4.14 -5.27 2.95
CA THR A 334 -3.28 -6.13 2.12
C THR A 334 -1.83 -6.05 2.57
N ASN A 335 -0.99 -6.94 2.08
CA ASN A 335 0.46 -6.86 2.28
C ASN A 335 1.01 -5.54 1.66
N PRO A 336 1.71 -4.71 2.46
CA PRO A 336 2.31 -3.46 1.97
C PRO A 336 3.28 -3.62 0.79
N LEU A 337 3.86 -4.82 0.59
CA LEU A 337 4.79 -5.12 -0.50
C LEU A 337 4.28 -4.70 -1.88
N TYR A 338 2.97 -4.74 -2.06
CA TYR A 338 2.35 -4.43 -3.36
C TYR A 338 1.99 -2.94 -3.52
N GLY A 339 2.24 -2.10 -2.51
CA GLY A 339 1.97 -0.66 -2.54
C GLY A 339 0.49 -0.27 -2.66
N ARG A 340 -0.44 -1.20 -2.38
CA ARG A 340 -1.88 -1.02 -2.67
C ARG A 340 -2.65 -0.27 -1.60
N GLY A 341 -2.19 -0.30 -0.33
CA GLY A 341 -2.97 0.13 0.84
C GLY A 341 -3.51 1.57 0.77
N CYS A 342 -2.67 2.55 0.44
CA CYS A 342 -3.12 3.95 0.32
C CYS A 342 -4.10 4.12 -0.83
N SER A 343 -3.81 3.49 -1.98
CA SER A 343 -4.64 3.59 -3.18
C SER A 343 -5.99 2.91 -3.02
N THR A 344 -6.05 1.73 -2.37
CA THR A 344 -7.35 1.10 -2.03
C THR A 344 -8.08 1.87 -0.94
N GLY A 345 -7.36 2.53 -0.02
CA GLY A 345 -7.96 3.37 1.02
C GLY A 345 -8.72 4.58 0.48
N ILE A 346 -8.16 5.29 -0.51
CA ILE A 346 -8.87 6.42 -1.13
C ILE A 346 -10.07 5.93 -1.96
N VAL A 347 -9.93 4.81 -2.68
CA VAL A 347 -11.07 4.18 -3.37
C VAL A 347 -12.18 3.86 -2.36
N HIS A 348 -11.84 3.24 -1.24
CA HIS A 348 -12.80 2.87 -0.19
C HIS A 348 -13.52 4.10 0.40
N ALA A 349 -12.80 5.21 0.60
CA ALA A 349 -13.38 6.49 1.02
C ALA A 349 -14.42 7.03 0.02
N HIS A 350 -14.13 6.97 -1.27
CA HIS A 350 -15.07 7.38 -2.31
C HIS A 350 -16.27 6.43 -2.45
N LEU A 351 -16.08 5.11 -2.23
CA LEU A 351 -17.20 4.15 -2.17
C LEU A 351 -18.13 4.44 -0.99
N LEU A 352 -17.57 4.84 0.16
CA LEU A 352 -18.37 5.27 1.32
C LEU A 352 -19.19 6.52 0.98
N ALA A 353 -18.55 7.56 0.45
CA ALA A 353 -19.26 8.79 0.08
C ALA A 353 -20.39 8.51 -0.93
N LYS A 354 -20.15 7.61 -1.89
CA LYS A 354 -21.18 7.15 -2.83
C LYS A 354 -22.33 6.47 -2.11
N ALA A 355 -22.08 5.52 -1.20
CA ALA A 355 -23.12 4.82 -0.45
C ALA A 355 -23.96 5.76 0.44
N VAL A 356 -23.32 6.75 1.06
CA VAL A 356 -23.99 7.77 1.88
C VAL A 356 -24.87 8.67 1.03
N ALA A 357 -24.44 9.03 -0.19
CA ALA A 357 -25.20 9.87 -1.09
C ALA A 357 -26.40 9.14 -1.76
N GLU A 358 -26.28 7.83 -1.98
CA GLU A 358 -27.31 7.05 -2.69
C GLU A 358 -28.57 6.80 -1.84
N ASN A 359 -28.47 6.77 -0.51
CA ASN A 359 -29.61 6.44 0.35
C ASN A 359 -29.50 7.11 1.74
N ASN A 360 -30.66 7.36 2.38
CA ASN A 360 -30.74 7.92 3.72
C ASN A 360 -31.01 6.86 4.81
N SER A 361 -31.40 5.65 4.44
CA SER A 361 -31.59 4.55 5.40
C SER A 361 -30.24 4.03 5.88
N PRO A 362 -29.98 3.99 7.20
CA PRO A 362 -28.73 3.45 7.74
C PRO A 362 -28.46 1.99 7.33
N ILE A 363 -29.50 1.17 7.22
CA ILE A 363 -29.39 -0.23 6.76
C ILE A 363 -28.97 -0.26 5.29
N GLU A 364 -29.68 0.45 4.42
CA GLU A 364 -29.38 0.45 2.99
C GLU A 364 -27.99 1.00 2.70
N ARG A 365 -27.55 2.07 3.38
CA ARG A 365 -26.19 2.59 3.28
C ARG A 365 -25.14 1.51 3.60
N ALA A 366 -25.33 0.76 4.66
CA ALA A 366 -24.42 -0.30 5.05
C ALA A 366 -24.38 -1.43 4.01
N LEU A 367 -25.53 -1.83 3.47
CA LEU A 367 -25.64 -2.86 2.42
C LEU A 367 -25.02 -2.39 1.10
N ILE A 368 -25.25 -1.13 0.70
CA ILE A 368 -24.66 -0.54 -0.50
C ILE A 368 -23.15 -0.49 -0.37
N PHE A 369 -22.64 0.00 0.77
CA PHE A 369 -21.20 0.12 1.00
C PHE A 369 -20.51 -1.24 0.99
N GLU A 370 -21.08 -2.25 1.67
CA GLU A 370 -20.55 -3.62 1.66
C GLU A 370 -20.50 -4.18 0.23
N ARG A 371 -21.56 -4.04 -0.53
CA ARG A 371 -21.66 -4.51 -1.93
C ARG A 371 -20.64 -3.84 -2.84
N LEU A 372 -20.42 -2.52 -2.68
CA LEU A 372 -19.40 -1.77 -3.42
C LEU A 372 -18.00 -2.21 -3.01
N THR A 373 -17.75 -2.42 -1.72
CA THR A 373 -16.47 -2.88 -1.17
C THR A 373 -16.12 -4.28 -1.70
N GLU A 374 -17.05 -5.22 -1.62
CA GLU A 374 -16.87 -6.57 -2.18
C GLU A 374 -16.59 -6.54 -3.69
N LYS A 375 -17.32 -5.73 -4.43
CA LYS A 375 -17.16 -5.61 -5.88
C LYS A 375 -15.80 -5.06 -6.28
N GLU A 376 -15.32 -4.02 -5.60
CA GLU A 376 -14.13 -3.27 -6.04
C GLU A 376 -12.85 -3.73 -5.33
N LEU A 377 -12.89 -4.03 -4.02
CA LEU A 377 -11.68 -4.34 -3.26
C LEU A 377 -11.41 -5.85 -3.11
N ARG A 378 -12.44 -6.70 -3.14
CA ARG A 378 -12.27 -8.15 -2.96
C ARG A 378 -11.34 -8.79 -4.01
N PRO A 379 -11.43 -8.46 -5.30
CA PRO A 379 -10.50 -9.00 -6.29
C PRO A 379 -9.05 -8.61 -6.02
N ILE A 380 -8.81 -7.39 -5.53
CA ILE A 380 -7.46 -6.88 -5.18
C ILE A 380 -6.91 -7.62 -3.96
N TYR A 381 -7.74 -7.80 -2.93
CA TYR A 381 -7.40 -8.55 -1.72
C TYR A 381 -7.04 -10.01 -2.05
N GLN A 382 -7.86 -10.70 -2.83
CA GLN A 382 -7.62 -12.09 -3.24
C GLN A 382 -6.35 -12.24 -4.08
N ALA A 383 -6.09 -11.31 -5.00
CA ALA A 383 -4.85 -11.31 -5.77
C ALA A 383 -3.63 -11.13 -4.86
N SER A 384 -3.71 -10.24 -3.86
CA SER A 384 -2.63 -10.04 -2.87
C SER A 384 -2.37 -11.31 -2.06
N LEU A 385 -3.41 -12.01 -1.60
CA LEU A 385 -3.26 -13.29 -0.91
C LEU A 385 -2.60 -14.37 -1.77
N GLN A 386 -2.96 -14.44 -3.05
CA GLN A 386 -2.34 -15.40 -3.97
C GLN A 386 -0.85 -15.11 -4.16
N GLU A 387 -0.48 -13.83 -4.29
CA GLU A 387 0.91 -13.42 -4.40
C GLU A 387 1.71 -13.73 -3.12
N ASP A 388 1.12 -13.52 -1.93
CA ASP A 388 1.73 -13.87 -0.63
C ASP A 388 1.97 -15.38 -0.52
N ARG A 389 0.96 -16.19 -0.83
CA ARG A 389 1.06 -17.66 -0.81
C ARG A 389 2.13 -18.19 -1.77
N LEU A 390 2.25 -17.60 -2.96
CA LEU A 390 3.30 -17.92 -3.91
C LEU A 390 4.68 -17.47 -3.40
N GLY A 391 4.76 -16.29 -2.78
CA GLY A 391 5.98 -15.75 -2.15
C GLY A 391 6.49 -16.67 -1.04
N LYS A 392 5.61 -17.11 -0.13
CA LYS A 392 5.94 -18.06 0.95
C LYS A 392 6.50 -19.39 0.40
N LYS A 393 5.87 -19.96 -0.63
CA LYS A 393 6.35 -21.20 -1.26
C LYS A 393 7.73 -21.05 -1.88
N ARG A 394 7.99 -19.91 -2.57
CA ARG A 394 9.31 -19.64 -3.16
C ARG A 394 10.39 -19.45 -2.10
N ALA A 395 10.09 -18.69 -1.07
CA ALA A 395 11.02 -18.45 0.03
C ALA A 395 11.42 -19.79 0.71
N LYS A 396 10.43 -20.64 1.01
CA LYS A 396 10.68 -21.95 1.60
C LYS A 396 11.56 -22.82 0.68
N ALA A 397 11.23 -22.93 -0.60
CA ALA A 397 12.03 -23.69 -1.56
C ALA A 397 13.47 -23.17 -1.69
N SER A 398 13.65 -21.83 -1.68
CA SER A 398 14.98 -21.20 -1.73
C SER A 398 15.83 -21.56 -0.50
N LEU A 399 15.23 -21.61 0.69
CA LEU A 399 15.92 -21.97 1.93
C LEU A 399 16.28 -23.45 2.02
N GLU A 400 15.42 -24.31 1.52
CA GLU A 400 15.63 -25.77 1.47
C GLU A 400 16.54 -26.21 0.32
N GLY A 401 17.03 -25.28 -0.52
CA GLY A 401 17.80 -25.58 -1.73
C GLY A 401 16.99 -26.38 -2.77
N ALA A 402 15.66 -26.41 -2.60
CA ALA A 402 14.76 -27.18 -3.46
C ALA A 402 14.45 -26.44 -4.76
N LYS A 403 14.43 -27.14 -5.88
CA LYS A 403 13.95 -26.58 -7.15
C LYS A 403 12.44 -26.36 -7.08
N LEU A 404 12.00 -25.14 -7.35
CA LEU A 404 10.59 -24.70 -7.38
C LEU A 404 9.72 -25.46 -8.43
N GLU A 405 10.32 -26.27 -9.26
CA GLU A 405 9.69 -26.91 -10.42
C GLU A 405 8.69 -28.03 -10.08
N SER A 406 8.66 -28.51 -8.84
CA SER A 406 7.72 -29.57 -8.41
C SER A 406 6.34 -29.03 -8.05
N SER A 407 5.64 -28.40 -9.01
CA SER A 407 4.20 -28.17 -8.86
C SER A 407 3.47 -29.51 -8.90
N LYS A 408 3.08 -30.04 -7.75
CA LYS A 408 2.28 -31.26 -7.66
C LYS A 408 0.88 -30.99 -8.24
N GLY A 409 0.60 -31.56 -9.42
CA GLY A 409 -0.69 -31.54 -10.09
C GLY A 409 -0.83 -30.57 -11.27
N LEU A 410 -1.58 -30.98 -12.29
CA LEU A 410 -1.77 -30.29 -13.57
C LEU A 410 -2.29 -28.84 -13.41
N LYS A 411 -3.23 -28.63 -12.50
CA LYS A 411 -3.83 -27.30 -12.25
C LYS A 411 -2.80 -26.29 -11.71
N GLN A 412 -1.92 -26.74 -10.80
CA GLN A 412 -0.87 -25.87 -10.25
C GLN A 412 0.22 -25.61 -11.30
N TRP A 413 0.56 -26.61 -12.08
CA TRP A 413 1.50 -26.49 -13.18
C TRP A 413 1.01 -25.49 -14.23
N LEU A 414 -0.26 -25.57 -14.66
CA LEU A 414 -0.87 -24.61 -15.60
C LEU A 414 -0.84 -23.18 -15.06
N ARG A 415 -1.25 -22.97 -13.80
CA ARG A 415 -1.21 -21.64 -13.18
C ARG A 415 0.21 -21.07 -13.14
N ALA A 416 1.18 -21.88 -12.78
CA ALA A 416 2.58 -21.46 -12.78
C ALA A 416 3.07 -21.15 -14.19
N SER A 417 2.72 -21.98 -15.20
CA SER A 417 3.08 -21.77 -16.60
C SER A 417 2.52 -20.47 -17.16
N VAL A 418 1.25 -20.15 -16.87
CA VAL A 418 0.64 -18.86 -17.23
C VAL A 418 1.39 -17.70 -16.57
N GLY A 419 1.68 -17.80 -15.26
CA GLY A 419 2.40 -16.75 -14.55
C GLY A 419 3.83 -16.54 -15.07
N ASP A 420 4.54 -17.62 -15.44
CA ASP A 420 5.88 -17.53 -16.05
C ASP A 420 5.80 -16.92 -17.46
N ALA A 421 4.78 -17.29 -18.24
CA ALA A 421 4.53 -16.74 -19.56
C ALA A 421 4.19 -15.24 -19.52
N ILE A 422 3.36 -14.79 -18.55
CA ILE A 422 3.06 -13.37 -18.34
C ILE A 422 4.34 -12.61 -17.98
N ALA A 423 5.13 -13.11 -17.03
CA ALA A 423 6.36 -12.47 -16.60
C ALA A 423 7.38 -12.32 -17.74
N SER A 424 7.50 -13.33 -18.61
CA SER A 424 8.39 -13.28 -19.78
C SER A 424 7.84 -12.36 -20.87
N SER A 425 6.57 -12.55 -21.25
CA SER A 425 5.94 -11.79 -22.34
C SER A 425 5.81 -10.30 -22.01
N SER A 426 5.59 -9.91 -20.76
CA SER A 426 5.53 -8.50 -20.36
C SER A 426 6.87 -7.75 -20.53
N ARG A 427 7.97 -8.46 -20.66
CA ARG A 427 9.29 -7.86 -20.94
C ARG A 427 9.60 -7.73 -22.44
N GLU A 428 8.91 -8.49 -23.27
CA GLU A 428 9.18 -8.60 -24.69
C GLU A 428 8.02 -8.09 -25.57
N ASN A 429 6.85 -7.78 -24.96
CA ASN A 429 5.67 -7.33 -25.68
C ASN A 429 4.96 -6.18 -24.96
N ILE A 430 4.82 -5.05 -25.65
CA ILE A 430 4.27 -3.81 -25.07
C ILE A 430 2.78 -3.93 -24.69
N ASP A 431 1.96 -4.69 -25.42
CA ASP A 431 0.54 -4.83 -25.11
C ASP A 431 0.34 -5.64 -23.82
N VAL A 432 1.16 -6.69 -23.63
CA VAL A 432 1.15 -7.46 -22.38
C VAL A 432 1.66 -6.59 -21.23
N PHE A 433 2.70 -5.81 -21.45
CA PHE A 433 3.23 -4.87 -20.45
C PHE A 433 2.15 -3.86 -20.03
N ARG A 434 1.42 -3.23 -20.98
CA ARG A 434 0.29 -2.33 -20.66
C ARG A 434 -0.76 -3.02 -19.81
N GLY A 435 -1.20 -4.21 -20.17
CA GLY A 435 -2.19 -4.96 -19.41
C GLY A 435 -1.73 -5.25 -17.97
N VAL A 436 -0.47 -5.62 -17.79
CA VAL A 436 0.14 -5.81 -16.47
C VAL A 436 0.18 -4.49 -15.71
N MET A 437 0.56 -3.37 -16.34
CA MET A 437 0.65 -2.06 -15.71
C MET A 437 -0.72 -1.46 -15.37
N LYS A 438 -1.77 -1.69 -16.17
CA LYS A 438 -3.15 -1.35 -15.79
C LYS A 438 -3.58 -2.07 -14.51
N SER A 439 -3.30 -3.37 -14.41
CA SER A 439 -3.58 -4.15 -13.19
C SER A 439 -2.73 -3.71 -12.01
N PHE A 440 -1.44 -3.40 -12.22
CA PHE A 440 -0.54 -2.88 -11.18
C PHE A 440 -1.03 -1.54 -10.62
N ASN A 441 -1.45 -0.62 -11.49
CA ASN A 441 -2.00 0.68 -11.12
C ASN A 441 -3.45 0.64 -10.61
N LEU A 442 -4.03 -0.55 -10.45
CA LEU A 442 -5.42 -0.78 -10.01
C LEU A 442 -6.48 -0.07 -10.88
N LEU A 443 -6.16 0.20 -12.13
CA LEU A 443 -7.09 0.77 -13.13
C LEU A 443 -8.03 -0.30 -13.69
N GLU A 444 -7.60 -1.55 -13.63
CA GLU A 444 -8.40 -2.73 -13.98
C GLU A 444 -8.27 -3.80 -12.89
N LYS A 445 -9.29 -4.64 -12.77
CA LYS A 445 -9.25 -5.79 -11.85
C LYS A 445 -8.09 -6.72 -12.22
N PRO A 446 -7.43 -7.33 -11.22
CA PRO A 446 -6.30 -8.23 -11.47
C PRO A 446 -6.63 -9.31 -12.49
N GLY A 447 -5.78 -9.44 -13.52
CA GLY A 447 -5.95 -10.42 -14.58
C GLY A 447 -6.99 -10.07 -15.66
N ASN A 448 -7.64 -8.92 -15.60
CA ASN A 448 -8.66 -8.53 -16.60
C ASN A 448 -8.08 -8.44 -18.02
N PHE A 449 -6.83 -8.03 -18.16
CA PHE A 449 -6.12 -8.01 -19.46
C PHE A 449 -6.05 -9.39 -20.15
N LEU A 450 -6.20 -10.49 -19.41
CA LEU A 450 -6.28 -11.84 -19.97
C LEU A 450 -7.56 -12.12 -20.76
N LYS A 451 -8.55 -11.22 -20.68
CA LYS A 451 -9.77 -11.32 -21.50
C LYS A 451 -9.55 -10.87 -22.95
N ASP A 452 -8.49 -10.09 -23.19
CA ASP A 452 -8.10 -9.67 -24.53
C ASP A 452 -7.57 -10.87 -25.35
N GLY A 453 -8.19 -11.10 -26.52
CA GLY A 453 -7.84 -12.23 -27.39
C GLY A 453 -6.43 -12.14 -27.98
N LYS A 454 -5.93 -10.91 -28.24
CA LYS A 454 -4.55 -10.67 -28.72
C LYS A 454 -3.55 -11.04 -27.62
N ILE A 455 -3.76 -10.56 -26.41
CA ILE A 455 -2.90 -10.84 -25.25
C ILE A 455 -2.91 -12.34 -24.94
N ARG A 456 -4.07 -13.00 -24.95
CA ARG A 456 -4.14 -14.45 -24.73
C ARG A 456 -3.32 -15.23 -25.74
N ARG A 457 -3.38 -14.89 -27.03
CA ARG A 457 -2.57 -15.55 -28.07
C ARG A 457 -1.08 -15.39 -27.84
N ILE A 458 -0.65 -14.20 -27.39
CA ILE A 458 0.75 -13.95 -27.04
C ILE A 458 1.15 -14.84 -25.86
N ILE A 459 0.39 -14.83 -24.77
CA ILE A 459 0.69 -15.63 -23.59
C ILE A 459 0.74 -17.13 -23.91
N LEU A 460 -0.16 -17.65 -24.76
CA LEU A 460 -0.13 -19.05 -25.22
C LEU A 460 1.17 -19.38 -25.96
N ARG A 461 1.67 -18.48 -26.83
CA ARG A 461 2.96 -18.69 -27.50
C ARG A 461 4.11 -18.79 -26.49
N TYR A 462 4.08 -17.96 -25.45
CA TYR A 462 5.08 -18.03 -24.38
C TYR A 462 4.95 -19.30 -23.51
N MET A 463 3.74 -19.77 -23.26
CA MET A 463 3.55 -21.06 -22.60
C MET A 463 4.19 -22.22 -23.40
N LEU A 464 4.11 -22.19 -24.74
CA LEU A 464 4.74 -23.17 -25.62
C LEU A 464 6.29 -23.13 -25.59
N ARG A 465 6.91 -21.99 -25.21
CA ARG A 465 8.36 -21.91 -24.96
C ARG A 465 8.82 -22.77 -23.78
N GLY A 466 7.89 -23.16 -22.90
CA GLY A 466 8.16 -23.95 -21.70
C GLY A 466 8.54 -23.13 -20.48
N ARG A 467 8.20 -23.67 -19.31
CA ARG A 467 8.37 -23.01 -18.00
C ARG A 467 9.82 -22.68 -17.67
N LYS A 468 10.77 -23.54 -18.00
CA LYS A 468 12.20 -23.36 -17.71
C LYS A 468 12.71 -22.05 -18.30
N GLN A 469 12.38 -21.78 -19.56
CA GLN A 469 12.81 -20.56 -20.25
C GLN A 469 12.09 -19.33 -19.71
N ASN A 470 10.78 -19.40 -19.48
CA ASN A 470 9.98 -18.28 -18.99
C ASN A 470 10.28 -17.92 -17.53
N SER A 471 10.63 -18.91 -16.69
CA SER A 471 10.91 -18.65 -15.27
C SER A 471 12.16 -17.79 -15.04
N LEU A 472 13.12 -17.80 -15.96
CA LEU A 472 14.29 -16.91 -15.93
C LEU A 472 13.93 -15.41 -15.93
N ALA A 473 12.76 -15.06 -16.44
CA ALA A 473 12.28 -13.68 -16.42
C ALA A 473 11.80 -13.22 -15.03
N ARG A 474 11.55 -14.11 -14.08
CA ARG A 474 11.07 -13.77 -12.74
C ARG A 474 12.15 -13.24 -11.80
N TYR A 475 13.36 -13.74 -11.96
CA TYR A 475 14.47 -13.44 -11.06
C TYR A 475 15.38 -12.39 -11.68
N GLN A 476 15.77 -11.41 -10.89
CA GLN A 476 16.80 -10.47 -11.28
C GLN A 476 18.17 -11.09 -11.00
N ARG A 477 19.18 -10.62 -11.74
CA ARG A 477 20.56 -11.04 -11.50
C ARG A 477 21.06 -10.42 -10.20
N GLY A 478 21.67 -11.23 -9.37
CA GLY A 478 22.25 -10.85 -8.09
C GLY A 478 22.91 -12.05 -7.42
N PRO A 479 23.55 -11.87 -6.26
CA PRO A 479 24.17 -12.95 -5.51
C PRO A 479 23.17 -14.05 -5.15
N SER A 480 23.64 -15.29 -5.11
CA SER A 480 22.90 -16.37 -4.50
C SER A 480 22.78 -16.16 -2.98
N ARG A 481 21.89 -16.89 -2.31
CA ARG A 481 21.74 -16.82 -0.87
C ARG A 481 23.06 -17.13 -0.12
N LEU A 482 23.81 -18.14 -0.58
CA LEU A 482 25.07 -18.51 0.05
C LEU A 482 26.13 -17.43 -0.11
N GLU A 483 26.30 -16.87 -1.30
CA GLU A 483 27.23 -15.77 -1.54
C GLU A 483 26.86 -14.53 -0.67
N MET A 484 25.56 -14.25 -0.52
CA MET A 484 25.11 -13.14 0.34
C MET A 484 25.41 -13.40 1.82
N ILE A 485 25.25 -14.64 2.30
CA ILE A 485 25.62 -15.03 3.67
C ILE A 485 27.12 -14.92 3.88
N GLU A 486 27.93 -15.41 2.94
CA GLU A 486 29.38 -15.26 3.01
C GLU A 486 29.80 -13.78 3.04
N LEU A 487 29.15 -12.94 2.22
CA LEU A 487 29.41 -11.50 2.20
C LEU A 487 29.22 -10.86 3.58
N VAL A 488 28.09 -11.16 4.26
CA VAL A 488 27.79 -10.54 5.57
C VAL A 488 28.60 -11.14 6.71
N ARG A 489 29.13 -12.36 6.57
CA ARG A 489 30.00 -13.02 7.55
C ARG A 489 31.45 -12.52 7.49
N ARG A 490 31.90 -12.07 6.33
CA ARG A 490 33.23 -11.45 6.20
C ARG A 490 33.22 -10.16 7.02
N LYS A 491 33.76 -10.24 8.26
CA LYS A 491 34.14 -9.04 9.01
C LYS A 491 35.15 -8.31 8.12
N ASP A 492 34.93 -7.01 7.92
CA ASP A 492 35.93 -6.20 7.23
C ASP A 492 37.27 -6.44 7.92
N ALA A 493 38.22 -6.99 7.15
CA ALA A 493 39.61 -6.93 7.57
C ALA A 493 39.98 -5.46 7.51
N ALA A 494 39.88 -4.81 8.68
CA ALA A 494 40.31 -3.43 8.90
C ALA A 494 41.83 -3.33 8.76
#